data_270c85540e3dc91bd4a7c87daf33618b
#
_entry.id   270c85540e3dc91bd4a7c87daf33618b
#
_cell.length_a   1.000
_cell.length_b   1.000
_cell.length_c   1.000
_cell.angle_alpha   90.00
_cell.angle_beta   90.00
_cell.angle_gamma   90.00
#
_symmetry.space_group_name_H-M   'P 1'
#
loop_
_entity.id
_entity.type
_entity.pdbx_description
1 polymer ?
#
loop_
_entity_poly.entity_id
_entity_poly.type
_entity_poly.pdbx_seq_one_letter_code
_entity_poly.pdbx_strand_id
1 'polypeptide(L)'
;VRAYDAVAYAKKFVEDVEFYAEDAGRTDNEYLARVLEQAIKAGATVLNIPDTTGYCLPDEYGAKIKYLKENVKGIENVILSCHCHNDLGLATANAIAGVQNGARQIECTINGIGERAGNTALEEVVMILKQHPYLNLDTRINTKLLYDTSLLVQRSMGMIVQPNKAVVGENAFAHSSGIHQDGVIKNRETYEIMDPADVGVTESSIVLTARSGRAALASRAKNIGYELTRIDLDAVY
;
A
#
# COMPACT_ATOMS: atom_id res chain seq x y z
N VAL A 1 -30.55 -6.27 -14.80
CA VAL A 1 -31.81 -6.02 -14.09
C VAL A 1 -31.51 -5.85 -12.59
N ARG A 2 -30.97 -6.85 -11.86
CA ARG A 2 -30.77 -6.75 -10.41
C ARG A 2 -29.82 -5.63 -9.98
N ALA A 3 -28.70 -5.42 -10.70
CA ALA A 3 -27.77 -4.32 -10.41
C ALA A 3 -28.44 -2.96 -10.55
N TYR A 4 -29.18 -2.74 -11.65
CA TYR A 4 -29.96 -1.53 -11.87
C TYR A 4 -30.96 -1.28 -10.73
N ASP A 5 -31.77 -2.29 -10.39
CA ASP A 5 -32.83 -2.16 -9.40
C ASP A 5 -32.27 -1.83 -8.00
N ALA A 6 -31.16 -2.47 -7.62
CA ALA A 6 -30.49 -2.23 -6.33
C ALA A 6 -29.92 -0.81 -6.24
N VAL A 7 -29.20 -0.36 -7.26
CA VAL A 7 -28.63 0.99 -7.29
C VAL A 7 -29.75 2.04 -7.32
N ALA A 8 -30.75 1.88 -8.18
CA ALA A 8 -31.90 2.80 -8.26
C ALA A 8 -32.68 2.87 -6.95
N TYR A 9 -32.74 1.78 -6.20
CA TYR A 9 -33.36 1.77 -4.88
C TYR A 9 -32.50 2.55 -3.87
N ALA A 10 -31.18 2.30 -3.81
CA ALA A 10 -30.26 3.00 -2.90
C ALA A 10 -30.24 4.52 -3.15
N LYS A 11 -30.30 4.94 -4.42
CA LYS A 11 -30.35 6.37 -4.83
C LYS A 11 -31.54 7.13 -4.27
N LYS A 12 -32.58 6.47 -3.79
CA LYS A 12 -33.72 7.15 -3.14
C LYS A 12 -33.37 7.69 -1.75
N PHE A 13 -32.29 7.23 -1.15
CA PHE A 13 -31.92 7.53 0.25
C PHE A 13 -30.62 8.31 0.36
N VAL A 14 -29.71 8.19 -0.62
CA VAL A 14 -28.39 8.83 -0.59
C VAL A 14 -27.99 9.33 -1.98
N GLU A 15 -27.15 10.37 -2.01
CA GLU A 15 -26.67 10.95 -3.27
C GLU A 15 -25.51 10.13 -3.87
N ASP A 16 -24.61 9.61 -3.03
CA ASP A 16 -23.48 8.80 -3.47
C ASP A 16 -23.80 7.31 -3.29
N VAL A 17 -23.71 6.55 -4.39
CA VAL A 17 -23.89 5.10 -4.40
C VAL A 17 -22.72 4.46 -5.12
N GLU A 18 -21.99 3.66 -4.41
CA GLU A 18 -20.97 2.78 -4.96
C GLU A 18 -21.58 1.42 -5.33
N PHE A 19 -21.38 1.00 -6.58
CA PHE A 19 -21.73 -0.34 -7.03
C PHE A 19 -20.51 -1.24 -7.01
N TYR A 20 -20.59 -2.30 -6.26
CA TYR A 20 -19.54 -3.31 -6.08
C TYR A 20 -19.81 -4.50 -7.00
N ALA A 21 -18.94 -4.70 -7.99
CA ALA A 21 -19.05 -5.81 -8.95
C ALA A 21 -18.32 -7.06 -8.43
N GLU A 22 -18.96 -7.82 -7.53
CA GLU A 22 -18.37 -9.02 -6.92
C GLU A 22 -17.73 -9.94 -7.96
N ASP A 23 -16.48 -10.38 -7.67
CA ASP A 23 -15.67 -11.25 -8.53
C ASP A 23 -15.35 -10.67 -9.92
N ALA A 24 -15.26 -9.33 -10.02
CA ALA A 24 -14.94 -8.66 -11.27
C ALA A 24 -13.58 -9.14 -11.84
N GLY A 25 -12.61 -9.45 -10.99
CA GLY A 25 -11.28 -9.90 -11.39
C GLY A 25 -11.34 -11.09 -12.36
N ARG A 26 -12.21 -12.07 -12.13
CA ARG A 26 -12.38 -13.27 -12.94
C ARG A 26 -13.54 -13.21 -13.94
N THR A 27 -14.32 -12.14 -13.91
CA THR A 27 -15.49 -11.97 -14.79
C THR A 27 -15.05 -11.54 -16.20
N ASP A 28 -15.74 -12.05 -17.22
CA ASP A 28 -15.57 -11.62 -18.60
C ASP A 28 -15.79 -10.10 -18.77
N ASN A 29 -14.91 -9.46 -19.52
CA ASN A 29 -14.88 -8.01 -19.63
C ASN A 29 -16.13 -7.41 -20.31
N GLU A 30 -16.66 -8.07 -21.34
CA GLU A 30 -17.84 -7.58 -22.06
C GLU A 30 -19.10 -7.71 -21.19
N TYR A 31 -19.21 -8.82 -20.46
CA TYR A 31 -20.30 -9.01 -19.52
C TYR A 31 -20.25 -7.99 -18.39
N LEU A 32 -19.07 -7.79 -17.80
CA LEU A 32 -18.84 -6.82 -16.74
C LEU A 32 -19.21 -5.41 -17.22
N ALA A 33 -18.73 -4.99 -18.40
CA ALA A 33 -19.05 -3.69 -18.97
C ALA A 33 -20.56 -3.46 -19.08
N ARG A 34 -21.31 -4.45 -19.56
CA ARG A 34 -22.78 -4.36 -19.65
C ARG A 34 -23.47 -4.20 -18.29
N VAL A 35 -22.95 -4.87 -17.26
CA VAL A 35 -23.45 -4.74 -15.88
C VAL A 35 -23.18 -3.35 -15.34
N LEU A 36 -21.96 -2.84 -15.52
CA LEU A 36 -21.55 -1.51 -15.07
C LEU A 36 -22.34 -0.39 -15.74
N GLU A 37 -22.62 -0.51 -17.05
CA GLU A 37 -23.52 0.43 -17.74
C GLU A 37 -24.92 0.49 -17.11
N GLN A 38 -25.46 -0.63 -16.61
CA GLN A 38 -26.75 -0.62 -15.91
C GLN A 38 -26.64 0.07 -14.54
N ALA A 39 -25.54 -0.12 -13.83
CA ALA A 39 -25.30 0.58 -12.57
C ALA A 39 -25.17 2.11 -12.77
N ILE A 40 -24.46 2.54 -13.81
CA ILE A 40 -24.36 3.96 -14.18
C ILE A 40 -25.75 4.53 -14.50
N LYS A 41 -26.53 3.85 -15.35
CA LYS A 41 -27.90 4.27 -15.71
C LYS A 41 -28.84 4.38 -14.52
N ALA A 42 -28.60 3.58 -13.47
CA ALA A 42 -29.36 3.62 -12.23
C ALA A 42 -28.91 4.74 -11.27
N GLY A 43 -27.77 5.38 -11.57
CA GLY A 43 -27.23 6.52 -10.81
C GLY A 43 -26.05 6.19 -9.89
N ALA A 44 -25.34 5.09 -10.07
CA ALA A 44 -24.09 4.85 -9.37
C ALA A 44 -23.09 5.98 -9.64
N THR A 45 -22.40 6.43 -8.61
CA THR A 45 -21.36 7.47 -8.66
C THR A 45 -19.97 6.88 -8.67
N VAL A 46 -19.82 5.68 -8.10
CA VAL A 46 -18.57 4.92 -8.05
C VAL A 46 -18.84 3.49 -8.52
N LEU A 47 -17.92 2.95 -9.30
CA LEU A 47 -17.91 1.55 -9.74
C LEU A 47 -16.67 0.87 -9.17
N ASN A 48 -16.87 -0.02 -8.22
CA ASN A 48 -15.80 -0.80 -7.64
C ASN A 48 -15.56 -2.07 -8.44
N ILE A 49 -14.30 -2.31 -8.77
CA ILE A 49 -13.84 -3.45 -9.56
C ILE A 49 -12.95 -4.33 -8.66
N PRO A 50 -13.55 -5.29 -7.93
CA PRO A 50 -12.77 -6.08 -7.00
C PRO A 50 -12.02 -7.24 -7.67
N ASP A 51 -10.77 -7.43 -7.25
CA ASP A 51 -10.09 -8.72 -7.31
C ASP A 51 -10.42 -9.49 -6.02
N THR A 52 -11.66 -10.01 -5.99
CA THR A 52 -12.27 -10.58 -4.78
C THR A 52 -11.51 -11.76 -4.20
N THR A 53 -10.85 -12.54 -5.04
CA THR A 53 -10.11 -13.74 -4.63
C THR A 53 -8.60 -13.53 -4.57
N GLY A 54 -8.12 -12.31 -4.84
CA GLY A 54 -6.69 -12.00 -4.88
C GLY A 54 -5.95 -12.81 -5.96
N TYR A 55 -6.61 -13.06 -7.10
CA TYR A 55 -6.14 -13.96 -8.15
C TYR A 55 -5.37 -13.27 -9.27
N CYS A 56 -5.72 -12.02 -9.58
CA CYS A 56 -5.20 -11.31 -10.73
C CYS A 56 -3.70 -11.01 -10.60
N LEU A 57 -3.00 -11.07 -11.73
CA LEU A 57 -1.68 -10.46 -11.86
C LEU A 57 -1.84 -8.94 -12.14
N PRO A 58 -0.83 -8.11 -11.82
CA PRO A 58 -0.93 -6.65 -12.00
C PRO A 58 -1.26 -6.22 -13.43
N ASP A 59 -0.62 -6.84 -14.43
CA ASP A 59 -0.89 -6.55 -15.83
C ASP A 59 -2.32 -6.94 -16.26
N GLU A 60 -2.82 -8.06 -15.76
CA GLU A 60 -4.18 -8.52 -16.02
C GLU A 60 -5.22 -7.58 -15.41
N TYR A 61 -5.00 -7.20 -14.15
CA TYR A 61 -5.90 -6.28 -13.44
C TYR A 61 -5.86 -4.89 -14.07
N GLY A 62 -4.68 -4.37 -14.37
CA GLY A 62 -4.50 -3.10 -15.07
C GLY A 62 -5.17 -3.09 -16.43
N ALA A 63 -5.00 -4.14 -17.23
CA ALA A 63 -5.64 -4.29 -18.54
C ALA A 63 -7.17 -4.32 -18.44
N LYS A 64 -7.73 -4.96 -17.40
CA LYS A 64 -9.17 -4.95 -17.13
C LYS A 64 -9.66 -3.54 -16.83
N ILE A 65 -9.03 -2.79 -15.96
CA ILE A 65 -9.39 -1.40 -15.65
C ILE A 65 -9.35 -0.54 -16.93
N LYS A 66 -8.28 -0.67 -17.72
CA LYS A 66 -8.15 0.02 -19.00
C LYS A 66 -9.31 -0.32 -19.96
N TYR A 67 -9.60 -1.61 -20.12
CA TYR A 67 -10.72 -2.06 -20.96
C TYR A 67 -12.05 -1.43 -20.54
N LEU A 68 -12.36 -1.42 -19.24
CA LEU A 68 -13.57 -0.83 -18.72
C LEU A 68 -13.62 0.68 -18.96
N LYS A 69 -12.50 1.37 -18.75
CA LYS A 69 -12.37 2.81 -19.02
C LYS A 69 -12.63 3.17 -20.48
N GLU A 70 -12.27 2.30 -21.41
CA GLU A 70 -12.40 2.53 -22.85
C GLU A 70 -13.75 2.07 -23.43
N ASN A 71 -14.43 1.10 -22.80
CA ASN A 71 -15.58 0.41 -23.42
C ASN A 71 -16.91 0.58 -22.66
N VAL A 72 -16.91 1.04 -21.39
CA VAL A 72 -18.15 1.23 -20.64
C VAL A 72 -18.74 2.60 -20.95
N LYS A 73 -19.99 2.65 -21.45
CA LYS A 73 -20.68 3.89 -21.76
C LYS A 73 -21.06 4.65 -20.50
N GLY A 74 -20.72 5.93 -20.45
CA GLY A 74 -20.99 6.80 -19.30
C GLY A 74 -19.91 6.73 -18.20
N ILE A 75 -18.82 6.01 -18.43
CA ILE A 75 -17.71 5.84 -17.47
C ILE A 75 -17.04 7.17 -17.11
N GLU A 76 -17.11 8.16 -17.97
CA GLU A 76 -16.60 9.51 -17.77
C GLU A 76 -17.32 10.28 -16.65
N ASN A 77 -18.53 9.84 -16.28
CA ASN A 77 -19.36 10.49 -15.26
C ASN A 77 -19.23 9.85 -13.87
N VAL A 78 -18.44 8.79 -13.73
CA VAL A 78 -18.30 8.02 -12.50
C VAL A 78 -16.84 7.79 -12.17
N ILE A 79 -16.56 7.41 -10.92
CA ILE A 79 -15.23 7.04 -10.47
C ILE A 79 -15.06 5.53 -10.60
N LEU A 80 -13.97 5.08 -11.21
CA LEU A 80 -13.52 3.68 -11.11
C LEU A 80 -12.71 3.51 -9.84
N SER A 81 -13.08 2.52 -9.03
CA SER A 81 -12.45 2.15 -7.77
C SER A 81 -11.80 0.76 -7.86
N CYS A 82 -10.62 0.63 -7.27
CA CYS A 82 -9.91 -0.64 -7.11
C CYS A 82 -10.11 -1.19 -5.70
N HIS A 83 -10.43 -2.49 -5.60
CA HIS A 83 -10.44 -3.23 -4.35
C HIS A 83 -9.74 -4.57 -4.56
N CYS A 84 -8.58 -4.76 -3.96
CA CYS A 84 -7.78 -5.95 -4.23
C CYS A 84 -7.49 -6.71 -2.94
N HIS A 85 -7.76 -8.03 -2.95
CA HIS A 85 -7.37 -8.95 -1.89
C HIS A 85 -5.95 -9.46 -2.09
N ASN A 86 -5.33 -9.93 -1.00
CA ASN A 86 -3.89 -10.16 -0.94
C ASN A 86 -3.51 -11.66 -0.90
N ASP A 87 -4.35 -12.53 -1.43
CA ASP A 87 -4.18 -13.99 -1.33
C ASP A 87 -2.87 -14.47 -1.96
N LEU A 88 -2.42 -13.83 -3.03
CA LEU A 88 -1.13 -14.08 -3.68
C LEU A 88 -0.05 -13.03 -3.34
N GLY A 89 -0.31 -12.12 -2.40
CA GLY A 89 0.63 -11.05 -2.03
C GLY A 89 0.72 -9.91 -3.06
N LEU A 90 -0.30 -9.73 -3.92
CA LEU A 90 -0.26 -8.79 -5.04
C LEU A 90 -1.27 -7.63 -4.90
N ALA A 91 -2.00 -7.52 -3.80
CA ALA A 91 -3.08 -6.54 -3.64
C ALA A 91 -2.62 -5.11 -3.92
N THR A 92 -1.53 -4.67 -3.30
CA THR A 92 -0.99 -3.31 -3.51
C THR A 92 -0.50 -3.12 -4.95
N ALA A 93 0.17 -4.11 -5.54
CA ALA A 93 0.63 -4.05 -6.92
C ALA A 93 -0.54 -3.95 -7.91
N ASN A 94 -1.61 -4.74 -7.69
CA ASN A 94 -2.83 -4.69 -8.50
C ASN A 94 -3.53 -3.33 -8.38
N ALA A 95 -3.67 -2.79 -7.18
CA ALA A 95 -4.26 -1.48 -6.95
C ALA A 95 -3.48 -0.35 -7.68
N ILE A 96 -2.16 -0.39 -7.63
CA ILE A 96 -1.30 0.56 -8.37
C ILE A 96 -1.46 0.39 -9.88
N ALA A 97 -1.46 -0.86 -10.39
CA ALA A 97 -1.74 -1.11 -11.80
C ALA A 97 -3.11 -0.57 -12.24
N GLY A 98 -4.12 -0.69 -11.38
CA GLY A 98 -5.45 -0.14 -11.62
C GLY A 98 -5.45 1.39 -11.77
N VAL A 99 -4.80 2.13 -10.88
CA VAL A 99 -4.76 3.60 -10.97
C VAL A 99 -3.89 4.10 -12.13
N GLN A 100 -2.85 3.37 -12.49
CA GLN A 100 -2.07 3.65 -13.70
C GLN A 100 -2.91 3.49 -14.99
N ASN A 101 -3.95 2.66 -14.95
CA ASN A 101 -4.83 2.37 -16.07
C ASN A 101 -6.20 3.09 -16.01
N GLY A 102 -6.37 4.03 -15.09
CA GLY A 102 -7.52 4.96 -15.12
C GLY A 102 -8.43 4.94 -13.91
N ALA A 103 -8.26 4.04 -12.95
CA ALA A 103 -8.95 4.14 -11.66
C ALA A 103 -8.51 5.42 -10.91
N ARG A 104 -9.40 5.94 -10.07
CA ARG A 104 -9.15 7.15 -9.28
C ARG A 104 -9.48 7.01 -7.80
N GLN A 105 -9.92 5.83 -7.41
CA GLN A 105 -10.13 5.45 -6.02
C GLN A 105 -9.46 4.11 -5.77
N ILE A 106 -8.86 3.95 -4.59
CA ILE A 106 -8.35 2.68 -4.08
C ILE A 106 -9.01 2.45 -2.72
N GLU A 107 -9.69 1.34 -2.57
CA GLU A 107 -10.08 0.83 -1.27
C GLU A 107 -8.92 0.05 -0.67
N CYS A 108 -8.52 0.45 0.51
CA CYS A 108 -7.39 -0.11 1.20
C CYS A 108 -7.60 -0.05 2.71
N THR A 109 -6.81 -0.79 3.46
CA THR A 109 -6.93 -0.87 4.91
C THR A 109 -5.59 -0.59 5.58
N ILE A 110 -5.63 -0.06 6.79
CA ILE A 110 -4.43 0.08 7.63
C ILE A 110 -3.84 -1.32 7.87
N ASN A 111 -2.54 -1.46 7.67
CA ASN A 111 -1.80 -2.73 7.78
C ASN A 111 -2.24 -3.81 6.78
N GLY A 112 -3.05 -3.47 5.79
CA GLY A 112 -3.60 -4.43 4.86
C GLY A 112 -4.55 -5.45 5.48
N ILE A 113 -5.15 -5.15 6.64
CA ILE A 113 -6.08 -6.08 7.32
C ILE A 113 -7.31 -6.35 6.46
N GLY A 114 -7.84 -7.56 6.53
CA GLY A 114 -9.02 -7.98 5.79
C GLY A 114 -9.23 -9.49 5.85
N GLU A 115 -10.16 -9.95 5.05
CA GLU A 115 -10.42 -11.39 4.95
C GLU A 115 -9.21 -12.17 4.42
N ARG A 116 -9.06 -13.40 4.86
CA ARG A 116 -8.01 -14.36 4.46
C ARG A 116 -6.60 -13.77 4.63
N ALA A 117 -5.92 -13.39 3.52
CA ALA A 117 -4.59 -12.79 3.54
C ALA A 117 -4.60 -11.25 3.62
N GLY A 118 -5.79 -10.65 3.70
CA GLY A 118 -5.98 -9.20 3.80
C GLY A 118 -6.23 -8.51 2.47
N ASN A 119 -6.15 -7.19 2.50
CA ASN A 119 -6.44 -6.27 1.41
C ASN A 119 -5.19 -5.46 1.02
N THR A 120 -5.34 -4.58 0.05
CA THR A 120 -4.38 -3.51 -0.24
C THR A 120 -4.04 -2.73 1.03
N ALA A 121 -2.77 -2.54 1.33
CA ALA A 121 -2.31 -1.80 2.49
C ALA A 121 -2.23 -0.29 2.20
N LEU A 122 -2.91 0.53 3.00
CA LEU A 122 -2.96 1.99 2.82
C LEU A 122 -1.58 2.61 2.86
N GLU A 123 -0.76 2.26 3.83
CA GLU A 123 0.60 2.77 4.01
C GLU A 123 1.50 2.50 2.81
N GLU A 124 1.34 1.34 2.17
CA GLU A 124 2.10 0.97 0.98
C GLU A 124 1.68 1.83 -0.22
N VAL A 125 0.38 1.94 -0.48
CA VAL A 125 -0.16 2.78 -1.57
C VAL A 125 0.32 4.22 -1.43
N VAL A 126 0.14 4.81 -0.26
CA VAL A 126 0.46 6.22 0.00
C VAL A 126 1.95 6.49 -0.21
N MET A 127 2.82 5.60 0.28
CA MET A 127 4.26 5.76 0.12
C MET A 127 4.73 5.48 -1.30
N ILE A 128 4.08 4.57 -2.04
CA ILE A 128 4.35 4.38 -3.48
C ILE A 128 4.05 5.68 -4.24
N LEU A 129 2.90 6.29 -4.02
CA LEU A 129 2.54 7.56 -4.68
C LEU A 129 3.54 8.67 -4.34
N LYS A 130 3.95 8.77 -3.08
CA LYS A 130 4.93 9.77 -2.64
C LYS A 130 6.31 9.58 -3.27
N GLN A 131 6.78 8.33 -3.39
CA GLN A 131 8.09 8.02 -3.94
C GLN A 131 8.15 8.05 -5.48
N HIS A 132 6.99 8.05 -6.15
CA HIS A 132 6.90 8.00 -7.60
C HIS A 132 6.08 9.17 -8.18
N PRO A 133 6.55 10.42 -8.01
CA PRO A 133 5.81 11.62 -8.45
C PRO A 133 5.56 11.65 -9.96
N TYR A 134 6.32 10.90 -10.74
CA TYR A 134 6.10 10.75 -12.18
C TYR A 134 4.78 10.06 -12.55
N LEU A 135 4.13 9.35 -11.60
CA LEU A 135 2.80 8.79 -11.80
C LEU A 135 1.72 9.87 -11.93
N ASN A 136 2.04 11.10 -11.51
CA ASN A 136 1.12 12.24 -11.49
C ASN A 136 -0.19 11.93 -10.73
N LEU A 137 -0.04 11.21 -9.63
CA LEU A 137 -1.10 10.82 -8.70
C LEU A 137 -0.69 11.26 -7.29
N ASP A 138 -1.66 11.75 -6.51
CA ASP A 138 -1.40 12.24 -5.16
C ASP A 138 -2.56 11.91 -4.22
N THR A 139 -2.33 12.05 -2.92
CA THR A 139 -3.30 11.88 -1.86
C THR A 139 -3.10 12.91 -0.75
N ARG A 140 -4.16 13.27 -0.04
CA ARG A 140 -4.11 14.20 1.09
C ARG A 140 -3.82 13.52 2.43
N ILE A 141 -3.44 12.24 2.43
CA ILE A 141 -3.14 11.50 3.67
C ILE A 141 -1.85 12.04 4.27
N ASN A 142 -1.89 12.36 5.57
CA ASN A 142 -0.70 12.75 6.32
C ASN A 142 0.18 11.54 6.61
N THR A 143 1.22 11.36 5.83
CA THR A 143 2.12 10.20 5.91
C THR A 143 2.80 10.07 7.28
N LYS A 144 3.06 11.19 7.97
CA LYS A 144 3.70 11.19 9.30
C LYS A 144 2.87 10.52 10.40
N LEU A 145 1.61 10.22 10.12
CA LEU A 145 0.74 9.49 11.05
C LEU A 145 0.65 7.99 10.75
N LEU A 146 1.28 7.49 9.68
CA LEU A 146 1.15 6.10 9.24
C LEU A 146 1.61 5.11 10.31
N TYR A 147 2.78 5.32 10.90
CA TYR A 147 3.34 4.42 11.92
C TYR A 147 2.48 4.36 13.17
N ASP A 148 2.11 5.51 13.73
CA ASP A 148 1.28 5.58 14.94
C ASP A 148 -0.11 5.00 14.69
N THR A 149 -0.70 5.25 13.52
CA THR A 149 -1.99 4.68 13.12
C THR A 149 -1.90 3.16 12.99
N SER A 150 -0.81 2.64 12.40
CA SER A 150 -0.56 1.21 12.33
C SER A 150 -0.50 0.56 13.72
N LEU A 151 0.24 1.16 14.65
CA LEU A 151 0.33 0.69 16.04
C LEU A 151 -1.03 0.74 16.76
N LEU A 152 -1.80 1.80 16.55
CA LEU A 152 -3.14 1.94 17.13
C LEU A 152 -4.06 0.81 16.66
N VAL A 153 -4.11 0.56 15.36
CA VAL A 153 -4.93 -0.51 14.77
C VAL A 153 -4.47 -1.88 15.25
N GLN A 154 -3.15 -2.13 15.27
CA GLN A 154 -2.58 -3.36 15.81
C GLN A 154 -3.07 -3.65 17.23
N ARG A 155 -3.00 -2.66 18.11
CA ARG A 155 -3.45 -2.79 19.51
C ARG A 155 -4.96 -2.98 19.63
N SER A 156 -5.73 -2.22 18.85
CA SER A 156 -7.21 -2.26 18.88
C SER A 156 -7.77 -3.58 18.36
N MET A 157 -7.13 -4.16 17.33
CA MET A 157 -7.56 -5.41 16.69
C MET A 157 -6.94 -6.66 17.33
N GLY A 158 -5.89 -6.51 18.16
CA GLY A 158 -5.10 -7.62 18.67
C GLY A 158 -4.32 -8.38 17.57
N MET A 159 -4.12 -7.77 16.40
CA MET A 159 -3.41 -8.35 15.27
C MET A 159 -1.99 -7.78 15.20
N ILE A 160 -0.99 -8.63 15.39
CA ILE A 160 0.42 -8.23 15.35
C ILE A 160 0.84 -8.03 13.90
N VAL A 161 1.38 -6.84 13.61
CA VAL A 161 2.02 -6.55 12.33
C VAL A 161 3.33 -7.34 12.23
N GLN A 162 3.58 -7.96 11.08
CA GLN A 162 4.84 -8.68 10.85
C GLN A 162 6.02 -7.70 10.98
N PRO A 163 7.11 -8.08 11.66
CA PRO A 163 8.27 -7.19 11.83
C PRO A 163 8.87 -6.68 10.51
N ASN A 164 8.79 -7.47 9.44
CA ASN A 164 9.25 -7.12 8.10
C ASN A 164 8.15 -6.52 7.20
N LYS A 165 7.00 -6.12 7.74
CA LYS A 165 5.95 -5.43 6.98
C LYS A 165 6.53 -4.17 6.35
N ALA A 166 6.25 -3.96 5.07
CA ALA A 166 6.66 -2.74 4.38
C ALA A 166 6.14 -1.48 5.10
N VAL A 167 6.93 -0.44 5.11
CA VAL A 167 6.65 0.91 5.64
C VAL A 167 6.51 0.98 7.17
N VAL A 168 5.73 0.11 7.80
CA VAL A 168 5.34 0.22 9.23
C VAL A 168 5.82 -0.94 10.10
N GLY A 169 6.49 -1.93 9.53
CA GLY A 169 7.07 -3.02 10.32
C GLY A 169 8.25 -2.55 11.17
N GLU A 170 8.49 -3.21 12.31
CA GLU A 170 9.57 -2.88 13.23
C GLU A 170 10.96 -2.87 12.54
N ASN A 171 11.14 -3.74 11.54
CA ASN A 171 12.39 -3.87 10.80
C ASN A 171 12.42 -3.02 9.51
N ALA A 172 11.37 -2.25 9.20
CA ALA A 172 11.29 -1.50 7.93
C ALA A 172 12.46 -0.52 7.72
N PHE A 173 13.04 -0.01 8.82
CA PHE A 173 14.19 0.91 8.83
C PHE A 173 15.36 0.37 9.66
N ALA A 174 15.50 -0.97 9.75
CA ALA A 174 16.56 -1.63 10.50
C ALA A 174 17.60 -2.23 9.56
N HIS A 175 18.87 -1.93 9.81
CA HIS A 175 20.01 -2.42 9.04
C HIS A 175 20.89 -3.32 9.87
N SER A 176 21.16 -4.55 9.43
CA SER A 176 21.98 -5.54 10.13
C SER A 176 23.30 -5.88 9.42
N SER A 177 23.40 -5.66 8.11
CA SER A 177 24.61 -5.92 7.33
C SER A 177 25.64 -4.80 7.50
N GLY A 178 26.91 -5.13 7.74
CA GLY A 178 27.97 -4.14 7.92
C GLY A 178 28.14 -3.18 6.75
N ILE A 179 27.99 -3.64 5.50
CA ILE A 179 28.06 -2.81 4.30
C ILE A 179 26.87 -1.85 4.25
N HIS A 180 25.66 -2.30 4.56
CA HIS A 180 24.47 -1.47 4.58
C HIS A 180 24.57 -0.42 5.70
N GLN A 181 25.02 -0.82 6.89
CA GLN A 181 25.21 0.09 8.03
C GLN A 181 26.22 1.20 7.71
N ASP A 182 27.35 0.85 7.11
CA ASP A 182 28.37 1.83 6.69
C ASP A 182 27.82 2.77 5.62
N GLY A 183 27.06 2.24 4.67
CA GLY A 183 26.37 3.03 3.62
C GLY A 183 25.40 4.05 4.22
N VAL A 184 24.49 3.61 5.09
CA VAL A 184 23.48 4.47 5.74
C VAL A 184 24.14 5.55 6.62
N ILE A 185 25.23 5.21 7.35
CA ILE A 185 25.97 6.18 8.17
C ILE A 185 26.57 7.28 7.29
N LYS A 186 27.05 6.94 6.08
CA LYS A 186 27.66 7.90 5.15
C LYS A 186 26.63 8.71 4.36
N ASN A 187 25.61 8.04 3.85
CA ASN A 187 24.48 8.64 3.16
C ASN A 187 23.28 7.68 3.23
N ARG A 188 22.20 8.11 3.87
CA ARG A 188 20.95 7.35 4.02
C ARG A 188 20.38 6.86 2.71
N GLU A 189 20.34 7.70 1.70
CA GLU A 189 19.78 7.40 0.37
C GLU A 189 20.44 6.18 -0.31
N THR A 190 21.60 5.72 0.19
CA THR A 190 22.29 4.54 -0.35
C THR A 190 21.44 3.26 -0.20
N TYR A 191 20.66 3.15 0.90
CA TYR A 191 19.89 1.96 1.22
C TYR A 191 18.47 2.27 1.74
N GLU A 192 18.08 3.53 1.86
CA GLU A 192 16.75 3.95 2.27
C GLU A 192 16.13 4.80 1.16
N ILE A 193 15.02 4.30 0.57
CA ILE A 193 14.23 5.05 -0.42
C ILE A 193 13.23 6.01 0.24
N MET A 194 13.03 5.90 1.55
CA MET A 194 12.12 6.72 2.35
C MET A 194 12.85 7.21 3.58
N ASP A 195 12.63 8.47 3.98
CA ASP A 195 13.02 8.92 5.31
C ASP A 195 12.05 8.34 6.35
N PRO A 196 12.53 7.68 7.43
CA PRO A 196 11.68 7.21 8.53
C PRO A 196 10.75 8.29 9.08
N ALA A 197 11.21 9.54 9.15
CA ALA A 197 10.41 10.69 9.58
C ALA A 197 9.21 10.97 8.67
N ASP A 198 9.27 10.54 7.42
CA ASP A 198 8.16 10.68 6.46
C ASP A 198 6.94 9.84 6.84
N VAL A 199 7.16 8.77 7.59
CA VAL A 199 6.10 7.87 8.05
C VAL A 199 5.85 7.94 9.56
N GLY A 200 6.52 8.87 10.26
CA GLY A 200 6.36 9.10 11.70
C GLY A 200 7.31 8.29 12.58
N VAL A 201 8.29 7.60 12.00
CA VAL A 201 9.35 6.93 12.75
C VAL A 201 10.47 7.93 13.03
N THR A 202 10.85 8.08 14.29
CA THR A 202 11.80 9.13 14.71
C THR A 202 13.26 8.82 14.34
N GLU A 203 13.63 7.53 14.29
CA GLU A 203 15.01 7.09 14.02
C GLU A 203 15.07 5.75 13.30
N SER A 204 16.03 5.61 12.37
CA SER A 204 16.45 4.29 11.86
C SER A 204 17.25 3.55 12.90
N SER A 205 17.04 2.26 13.07
CA SER A 205 17.78 1.47 14.02
C SER A 205 18.95 0.71 13.39
N ILE A 206 20.15 0.89 13.92
CA ILE A 206 21.29 0.03 13.61
C ILE A 206 21.26 -1.13 14.61
N VAL A 207 20.87 -2.31 14.14
CA VAL A 207 20.82 -3.52 14.96
C VAL A 207 22.18 -4.21 14.90
N LEU A 208 22.87 -4.29 16.03
CA LEU A 208 24.13 -5.04 16.11
C LEU A 208 23.87 -6.55 16.07
N THR A 209 24.54 -7.21 15.15
CA THR A 209 24.51 -8.66 14.96
C THR A 209 25.92 -9.18 14.75
N ALA A 210 26.10 -10.49 14.71
CA ALA A 210 27.39 -11.11 14.37
C ALA A 210 27.91 -10.74 12.96
N ARG A 211 27.09 -10.05 12.15
CA ARG A 211 27.43 -9.57 10.79
C ARG A 211 27.69 -8.06 10.74
N SER A 212 27.55 -7.36 11.86
CA SER A 212 27.81 -5.92 11.93
C SER A 212 29.31 -5.63 11.86
N GLY A 213 29.69 -4.58 11.15
CA GLY A 213 31.07 -4.14 11.03
C GLY A 213 31.48 -3.16 12.13
N ARG A 214 32.77 -2.80 12.17
CA ARG A 214 33.36 -1.85 13.14
C ARG A 214 32.66 -0.49 13.13
N ALA A 215 32.21 0.00 11.96
CA ALA A 215 31.48 1.27 11.83
C ALA A 215 30.16 1.27 12.60
N ALA A 216 29.42 0.17 12.54
CA ALA A 216 28.16 0.02 13.31
C ALA A 216 28.41 -0.04 14.81
N LEU A 217 29.46 -0.75 15.22
CA LEU A 217 29.88 -0.83 16.64
C LEU A 217 30.28 0.56 17.18
N ALA A 218 31.09 1.31 16.42
CA ALA A 218 31.50 2.66 16.79
C ALA A 218 30.28 3.62 16.89
N SER A 219 29.37 3.56 15.91
CA SER A 219 28.13 4.34 15.91
C SER A 219 27.26 4.02 17.13
N ARG A 220 27.08 2.74 17.45
CA ARG A 220 26.30 2.32 18.61
C ARG A 220 26.94 2.73 19.92
N ALA A 221 28.26 2.57 20.07
CA ALA A 221 29.01 3.02 21.23
C ALA A 221 28.81 4.52 21.46
N LYS A 222 28.95 5.32 20.41
CA LYS A 222 28.76 6.77 20.46
C LYS A 222 27.33 7.13 20.92
N ASN A 223 26.30 6.43 20.42
CA ASN A 223 24.90 6.66 20.80
C ASN A 223 24.61 6.37 22.28
N ILE A 224 25.42 5.53 22.92
CA ILE A 224 25.33 5.24 24.36
C ILE A 224 26.40 5.96 25.19
N GLY A 225 27.10 6.94 24.60
CA GLY A 225 28.03 7.83 25.32
C GLY A 225 29.50 7.40 25.34
N TYR A 226 29.91 6.41 24.54
CA TYR A 226 31.29 5.96 24.46
C TYR A 226 31.95 6.35 23.14
N GLU A 227 33.08 7.04 23.19
CA GLU A 227 33.93 7.29 22.04
C GLU A 227 35.06 6.26 22.02
N LEU A 228 34.97 5.30 21.08
CA LEU A 228 35.95 4.24 20.91
C LEU A 228 37.02 4.66 19.90
N THR A 229 38.30 4.51 20.30
CA THR A 229 39.41 4.63 19.36
C THR A 229 39.49 3.41 18.46
N ARG A 230 40.34 3.49 17.40
CA ARG A 230 40.54 2.33 16.50
C ARG A 230 41.07 1.11 17.27
N ILE A 231 41.94 1.33 18.28
CA ILE A 231 42.51 0.27 19.13
C ILE A 231 41.38 -0.38 19.94
N ASP A 232 40.49 0.43 20.53
CA ASP A 232 39.38 -0.08 21.33
C ASP A 232 38.42 -0.90 20.43
N LEU A 233 38.15 -0.40 19.24
CA LEU A 233 37.28 -1.11 18.26
C LEU A 233 37.88 -2.45 17.83
N ASP A 234 39.20 -2.52 17.63
CA ASP A 234 39.90 -3.76 17.27
C ASP A 234 39.94 -4.76 18.43
N ALA A 235 39.88 -4.29 19.69
CA ALA A 235 39.86 -5.14 20.88
C ALA A 235 38.47 -5.73 21.19
N VAL A 236 37.40 -5.03 20.86
CA VAL A 236 36.02 -5.46 21.17
C VAL A 236 35.27 -6.06 19.98
N TYR A 237 35.83 -5.96 18.77
CA TYR A 237 35.26 -6.52 17.54
C TYR A 237 35.68 -7.98 17.35
#